data_746ad6b1d1b790df45e6ad1601bfabd4
#
_entry.id   746ad6b1d1b790df45e6ad1601bfabd4
#
_cell.length_a   1.000
_cell.length_b   1.000
_cell.length_c   1.000
_cell.angle_alpha   90.00
_cell.angle_beta   90.00
_cell.angle_gamma   90.00
#
_symmetry.space_group_name_H-M   'P 1'
#
loop_
_entity.id
_entity.type
_entity.pdbx_description
1 polymer ?
#
loop_
_entity_poly.entity_id
_entity_poly.type
_entity_poly.pdbx_seq_one_letter_code
_entity_poly.pdbx_strand_id
1 'polypeptide(L)'
;MKTLPAPEVLLRKWLQSPHAVTAGALAIACVFAGVAAWLILRNLRHNEPGLRKPTVLPFGLIISAAGIFGASRLPNPWGIVVGAAFCVLSVILFYYADHRRYVVAPDGQIVADRWAIAVSFAGFRWTRDKANRHFFFSGDTGSGKTSGMNRLLAELVRRNPTLGGVVMANKGDEWFYLEWLAKRHGRQNDIIRLRPRLVGETGKPLHRLNVTGDARLPFTTRARILVDTAAALNPKDEKGFFKVKGAAHIGRAFELLADIGKPVTATNAYDLLTSETALKAALEKLTELDPTERRIRLAETLEQTYLKHEAKEQRAGEIGTSQNYLEFLGTPEVAEIFSSNEPDTCTMADVDRGKIFCVDVPQDFTTERQYVFTVIKLLLYRHALRRYGLPPWEKYACNQLIYVGDEFQNAITASHDGTSDFNVIDRLRDCMLMLIVSAQAFESLIPPQTKEQAEVLALNLKNLVMYRAASELDALRCANALGKHWVERATRTVHQDHTAHTYQRVEEFRIKPHEFRNLPDHTAVVRHCTNGFRKVNLRPS
;
A
#
# COMPACT_ATOMS: atom_id res chain seq x y z
N MET A 1 29.85 39.50 -74.74
CA MET A 1 28.71 39.18 -73.85
C MET A 1 29.04 37.91 -73.10
N LYS A 2 29.33 37.99 -71.81
CA LYS A 2 29.50 36.79 -71.00
C LYS A 2 28.11 36.29 -70.68
N THR A 3 27.75 35.11 -71.19
CA THR A 3 26.49 34.44 -70.87
C THR A 3 26.44 34.21 -69.36
N LEU A 4 25.41 34.69 -68.70
CA LEU A 4 25.13 34.41 -67.31
C LEU A 4 24.91 32.86 -67.15
N PRO A 5 25.51 32.21 -66.15
CA PRO A 5 25.35 30.81 -65.96
C PRO A 5 23.88 30.48 -65.61
N ALA A 6 23.43 29.32 -66.04
CA ALA A 6 22.04 28.84 -65.80
C ALA A 6 21.66 28.96 -64.31
N PRO A 7 20.40 29.32 -63.99
CA PRO A 7 19.92 29.49 -62.62
C PRO A 7 20.23 28.32 -61.68
N GLU A 8 20.24 27.11 -62.18
CA GLU A 8 20.59 25.91 -61.43
C GLU A 8 22.05 25.84 -61.01
N VAL A 9 22.97 26.39 -61.86
CA VAL A 9 24.41 26.44 -61.52
C VAL A 9 24.69 27.51 -60.48
N LEU A 10 23.96 28.62 -60.54
CA LEU A 10 24.03 29.67 -59.50
C LEU A 10 23.46 29.20 -58.19
N LEU A 11 22.35 28.48 -58.20
CA LEU A 11 21.72 27.86 -57.01
C LEU A 11 22.65 26.82 -56.38
N ARG A 12 23.27 25.95 -57.19
CA ARG A 12 24.26 24.97 -56.69
C ARG A 12 25.49 25.63 -56.07
N LYS A 13 26.05 26.68 -56.72
CA LYS A 13 27.16 27.42 -56.15
C LYS A 13 26.77 28.18 -54.88
N TRP A 14 25.55 28.73 -54.82
CA TRP A 14 25.06 29.42 -53.62
C TRP A 14 24.85 28.41 -52.49
N LEU A 15 24.24 27.24 -52.76
CA LEU A 15 24.05 26.15 -51.76
C LEU A 15 25.38 25.60 -51.23
N GLN A 16 26.47 25.69 -51.98
CA GLN A 16 27.82 25.27 -51.55
C GLN A 16 28.62 26.43 -50.90
N SER A 17 28.07 27.63 -50.85
CA SER A 17 28.75 28.75 -50.23
C SER A 17 28.65 28.68 -48.71
N PRO A 18 29.66 29.11 -47.96
CA PRO A 18 29.60 29.18 -46.49
C PRO A 18 28.40 29.97 -45.96
N HIS A 19 27.97 30.98 -46.74
CA HIS A 19 26.81 31.82 -46.39
C HIS A 19 25.47 31.06 -46.51
N ALA A 20 25.29 30.21 -47.52
CA ALA A 20 24.08 29.40 -47.68
C ALA A 20 23.97 28.32 -46.60
N VAL A 21 25.10 27.70 -46.27
CA VAL A 21 25.16 26.69 -45.21
C VAL A 21 24.86 27.33 -43.85
N THR A 22 25.40 28.56 -43.61
CA THR A 22 25.11 29.32 -42.38
C THR A 22 23.64 29.75 -42.32
N ALA A 23 23.07 30.24 -43.45
CA ALA A 23 21.66 30.63 -43.52
C ALA A 23 20.71 29.43 -43.34
N GLY A 24 21.04 28.26 -43.91
CA GLY A 24 20.30 27.04 -43.72
C GLY A 24 20.33 26.56 -42.26
N ALA A 25 21.50 26.59 -41.64
CA ALA A 25 21.65 26.24 -40.22
C ALA A 25 20.86 27.19 -39.30
N LEU A 26 20.88 28.50 -39.61
CA LEU A 26 20.10 29.50 -38.87
C LEU A 26 18.59 29.28 -39.02
N ALA A 27 18.11 28.97 -40.23
CA ALA A 27 16.71 28.66 -40.49
C ALA A 27 16.24 27.43 -39.68
N ILE A 28 17.04 26.36 -39.68
CA ILE A 28 16.79 25.17 -38.89
C ILE A 28 16.75 25.51 -37.39
N ALA A 29 17.71 26.29 -36.90
CA ALA A 29 17.75 26.73 -35.49
C ALA A 29 16.51 27.55 -35.12
N CYS A 30 16.03 28.45 -36.03
CA CYS A 30 14.81 29.24 -35.81
C CYS A 30 13.56 28.35 -35.75
N VAL A 31 13.44 27.31 -36.60
CA VAL A 31 12.33 26.34 -36.54
C VAL A 31 12.34 25.59 -35.21
N PHE A 32 13.51 25.14 -34.79
CA PHE A 32 13.65 24.46 -33.51
C PHE A 32 13.32 25.37 -32.33
N ALA A 33 13.78 26.61 -32.33
CA ALA A 33 13.43 27.60 -31.30
C ALA A 33 11.93 27.91 -31.29
N GLY A 34 11.30 27.99 -32.46
CA GLY A 34 9.84 28.18 -32.59
C GLY A 34 9.03 27.03 -32.01
N VAL A 35 9.42 25.79 -32.29
CA VAL A 35 8.79 24.57 -31.71
C VAL A 35 8.97 24.55 -30.19
N ALA A 36 10.18 24.88 -29.71
CA ALA A 36 10.45 24.96 -28.27
C ALA A 36 9.58 26.02 -27.57
N ALA A 37 9.50 27.20 -28.16
CA ALA A 37 8.66 28.31 -27.66
C ALA A 37 7.16 27.93 -27.67
N TRP A 38 6.70 27.27 -28.73
CA TRP A 38 5.31 26.78 -28.80
C TRP A 38 4.99 25.73 -27.73
N LEU A 39 5.89 24.79 -27.50
CA LEU A 39 5.73 23.77 -26.44
C LEU A 39 5.70 24.42 -25.05
N ILE A 40 6.57 25.41 -24.81
CA ILE A 40 6.58 26.16 -23.53
C ILE A 40 5.29 26.95 -23.37
N LEU A 41 4.83 27.67 -24.40
CA LEU A 41 3.60 28.45 -24.35
C LEU A 41 2.36 27.58 -24.20
N ARG A 42 2.33 26.40 -24.85
CA ARG A 42 1.26 25.43 -24.69
C ARG A 42 1.20 24.92 -23.26
N ASN A 43 2.34 24.59 -22.65
CA ASN A 43 2.42 24.15 -21.25
C ASN A 43 1.99 25.26 -20.27
N LEU A 44 2.35 26.52 -20.56
CA LEU A 44 1.94 27.67 -19.76
C LEU A 44 0.43 27.97 -19.85
N ARG A 45 -0.23 27.64 -20.97
CA ARG A 45 -1.69 27.82 -21.14
C ARG A 45 -2.51 26.76 -20.40
N HIS A 46 -1.96 25.56 -20.20
CA HIS A 46 -2.65 24.47 -19.52
C HIS A 46 -2.41 24.43 -18.00
N ASN A 47 -1.51 25.30 -17.48
CA ASN A 47 -1.24 25.39 -16.05
C ASN A 47 -1.83 26.68 -15.49
N GLU A 48 -2.76 26.57 -14.55
CA GLU A 48 -3.30 27.75 -13.86
C GLU A 48 -2.22 28.53 -13.09
N PRO A 49 -2.33 29.88 -12.98
CA PRO A 49 -1.29 30.74 -12.42
C PRO A 49 -0.89 30.46 -10.98
N GLY A 50 -1.76 29.79 -10.19
CA GLY A 50 -1.53 29.49 -8.77
C GLY A 50 -0.70 28.21 -8.50
N LEU A 51 -0.55 27.33 -9.49
CA LEU A 51 0.06 26.00 -9.33
C LEU A 51 1.47 25.87 -9.95
N ARG A 52 2.05 26.99 -10.37
CA ARG A 52 3.37 27.00 -10.99
C ARG A 52 4.46 26.57 -10.02
N LYS A 53 5.06 25.40 -10.26
CA LYS A 53 6.37 25.08 -9.71
C LYS A 53 7.43 25.38 -10.77
N PRO A 54 8.28 26.39 -10.56
CA PRO A 54 9.22 26.90 -11.57
C PRO A 54 10.46 26.02 -11.79
N THR A 55 10.48 24.78 -11.30
CA THR A 55 11.69 23.96 -11.24
C THR A 55 12.12 23.32 -12.56
N VAL A 56 11.22 23.17 -13.53
CA VAL A 56 11.57 22.50 -14.81
C VAL A 56 12.19 23.47 -15.79
N LEU A 57 11.71 24.71 -15.83
CA LEU A 57 12.20 25.74 -16.74
C LEU A 57 13.69 26.07 -16.52
N PRO A 58 14.19 26.29 -15.28
CA PRO A 58 15.61 26.55 -15.03
C PRO A 58 16.53 25.41 -15.44
N PHE A 59 16.13 24.15 -15.21
CA PHE A 59 16.90 22.99 -15.61
C PHE A 59 16.96 22.83 -17.13
N GLY A 60 15.86 23.05 -17.83
CA GLY A 60 15.84 23.10 -19.30
C GLY A 60 16.78 24.15 -19.86
N LEU A 61 16.78 25.35 -19.26
CA LEU A 61 17.69 26.43 -19.64
C LEU A 61 19.17 26.09 -19.39
N ILE A 62 19.48 25.45 -18.27
CA ILE A 62 20.86 25.02 -17.93
C ILE A 62 21.37 23.99 -18.93
N ILE A 63 20.57 22.97 -19.28
CA ILE A 63 20.95 21.92 -20.24
C ILE A 63 21.07 22.53 -21.65
N SER A 64 20.17 23.44 -22.01
CA SER A 64 20.24 24.17 -23.28
C SER A 64 21.49 25.03 -23.34
N ALA A 65 21.83 25.76 -22.29
CA ALA A 65 23.05 26.57 -22.21
C ALA A 65 24.32 25.71 -22.32
N ALA A 66 24.35 24.55 -21.61
CA ALA A 66 25.45 23.59 -21.69
C ALA A 66 25.59 22.99 -23.10
N GLY A 67 24.46 22.67 -23.75
CA GLY A 67 24.42 22.19 -25.13
C GLY A 67 24.92 23.23 -26.12
N ILE A 68 24.52 24.51 -25.98
CA ILE A 68 25.00 25.64 -26.81
C ILE A 68 26.50 25.86 -26.60
N PHE A 69 26.96 25.83 -25.33
CA PHE A 69 28.38 26.00 -25.02
C PHE A 69 29.24 24.87 -25.60
N GLY A 70 28.80 23.61 -25.50
CA GLY A 70 29.44 22.45 -26.13
C GLY A 70 29.47 22.56 -27.66
N ALA A 71 28.34 22.95 -28.25
CA ALA A 71 28.17 23.12 -29.68
C ALA A 71 29.02 24.30 -30.25
N SER A 72 29.30 25.35 -29.46
CA SER A 72 30.16 26.45 -29.86
C SER A 72 31.62 26.04 -30.13
N ARG A 73 32.01 24.86 -29.68
CA ARG A 73 33.32 24.25 -29.95
C ARG A 73 33.39 23.53 -31.29
N LEU A 74 32.26 23.35 -31.98
CA LEU A 74 32.20 22.72 -33.29
C LEU A 74 32.35 23.75 -34.39
N PRO A 75 32.95 23.41 -35.57
CA PRO A 75 33.07 24.32 -36.68
C PRO A 75 31.67 24.74 -37.17
N ASN A 76 31.50 26.05 -37.38
CA ASN A 76 30.30 26.63 -38.00
C ASN A 76 30.09 26.03 -39.41
N PRO A 77 28.85 25.64 -39.75
CA PRO A 77 27.54 25.95 -39.15
C PRO A 77 27.00 24.82 -38.25
N TRP A 78 27.67 23.71 -38.13
CA TRP A 78 27.21 22.53 -37.41
C TRP A 78 27.02 22.80 -35.92
N GLY A 79 27.81 23.67 -35.32
CA GLY A 79 27.65 24.08 -33.93
C GLY A 79 26.27 24.67 -33.64
N ILE A 80 25.73 25.50 -34.57
CA ILE A 80 24.42 26.12 -34.42
C ILE A 80 23.29 25.05 -34.50
N VAL A 81 23.40 24.12 -35.46
CA VAL A 81 22.39 23.04 -35.63
C VAL A 81 22.35 22.11 -34.42
N VAL A 82 23.53 21.69 -33.93
CA VAL A 82 23.64 20.82 -32.75
C VAL A 82 23.12 21.53 -31.50
N GLY A 83 23.48 22.82 -31.32
CA GLY A 83 22.97 23.60 -30.17
C GLY A 83 21.46 23.76 -30.17
N ALA A 84 20.86 24.07 -31.34
CA ALA A 84 19.43 24.18 -31.50
C ALA A 84 18.72 22.83 -31.29
N ALA A 85 19.26 21.71 -31.79
CA ALA A 85 18.75 20.38 -31.58
C ALA A 85 18.77 20.00 -30.09
N PHE A 86 19.85 20.36 -29.37
CA PHE A 86 19.95 20.13 -27.92
C PHE A 86 18.92 20.95 -27.14
N CYS A 87 18.65 22.19 -27.53
CA CYS A 87 17.62 23.02 -26.92
C CYS A 87 16.23 22.38 -27.07
N VAL A 88 15.88 21.93 -28.27
CA VAL A 88 14.58 21.27 -28.56
C VAL A 88 14.46 19.96 -27.83
N LEU A 89 15.48 19.11 -27.88
CA LEU A 89 15.49 17.83 -27.18
C LEU A 89 15.32 18.04 -25.67
N SER A 90 15.99 19.04 -25.11
CA SER A 90 15.83 19.40 -23.69
C SER A 90 14.39 19.79 -23.36
N VAL A 91 13.78 20.67 -24.18
CA VAL A 91 12.39 21.10 -23.97
C VAL A 91 11.42 19.92 -24.10
N ILE A 92 11.61 19.04 -25.09
CA ILE A 92 10.79 17.85 -25.29
C ILE A 92 10.93 16.90 -24.08
N LEU A 93 12.16 16.60 -23.66
CA LEU A 93 12.42 15.72 -22.52
C LEU A 93 11.81 16.26 -21.23
N PHE A 94 11.95 17.57 -20.98
CA PHE A 94 11.35 18.21 -19.80
C PHE A 94 9.84 18.30 -19.88
N TYR A 95 9.26 18.56 -21.05
CA TYR A 95 7.83 18.53 -21.27
C TYR A 95 7.24 17.13 -20.96
N TYR A 96 7.87 16.08 -21.48
CA TYR A 96 7.43 14.70 -21.19
C TYR A 96 7.66 14.30 -19.72
N ALA A 97 8.77 14.74 -19.12
CA ALA A 97 9.03 14.48 -17.70
C ALA A 97 8.01 15.21 -16.82
N ASP A 98 7.67 16.44 -17.13
CA ASP A 98 6.69 17.24 -16.38
C ASP A 98 5.27 16.67 -16.53
N HIS A 99 4.87 16.25 -17.73
CA HIS A 99 3.57 15.59 -17.98
C HIS A 99 3.42 14.26 -17.25
N ARG A 100 4.52 13.50 -17.10
CA ARG A 100 4.54 12.25 -16.31
C ARG A 100 4.60 12.48 -14.81
N ARG A 101 5.07 13.64 -14.39
CA ARG A 101 5.21 14.02 -13.00
C ARG A 101 3.86 14.34 -12.35
N TYR A 102 3.02 15.08 -13.05
CA TYR A 102 1.75 15.53 -12.49
C TYR A 102 0.61 14.61 -12.92
N VAL A 103 -0.30 14.40 -11.99
CA VAL A 103 -1.61 13.81 -12.25
C VAL A 103 -2.59 14.95 -12.45
N VAL A 104 -3.17 15.02 -13.63
CA VAL A 104 -4.06 16.11 -14.04
C VAL A 104 -5.47 15.57 -14.20
N ALA A 105 -6.47 16.26 -13.64
CA ALA A 105 -7.88 15.96 -13.81
C ALA A 105 -8.39 16.42 -15.20
N PRO A 106 -9.58 15.94 -15.65
CA PRO A 106 -10.13 16.32 -16.95
C PRO A 106 -10.37 17.81 -17.15
N ASP A 107 -10.59 18.56 -16.06
CA ASP A 107 -10.73 20.03 -16.03
C ASP A 107 -9.39 20.78 -16.12
N GLY A 108 -8.26 20.04 -16.17
CA GLY A 108 -6.91 20.60 -16.24
C GLY A 108 -6.26 20.92 -14.89
N GLN A 109 -6.93 20.66 -13.76
CA GLN A 109 -6.34 20.88 -12.43
C GLN A 109 -5.27 19.83 -12.11
N ILE A 110 -4.17 20.26 -11.50
CA ILE A 110 -3.13 19.36 -10.99
C ILE A 110 -3.60 18.79 -9.64
N VAL A 111 -3.91 17.51 -9.64
CA VAL A 111 -4.36 16.79 -8.44
C VAL A 111 -3.20 16.35 -7.57
N ALA A 112 -2.11 15.87 -8.17
CA ALA A 112 -0.96 15.37 -7.42
C ALA A 112 0.36 15.49 -8.19
N ASP A 113 1.45 15.60 -7.43
CA ASP A 113 2.82 15.47 -7.92
C ASP A 113 3.33 14.06 -7.58
N ARG A 114 3.51 13.22 -8.60
CA ARG A 114 4.03 11.84 -8.43
C ARG A 114 5.44 11.78 -7.84
N TRP A 115 6.21 12.87 -7.96
CA TRP A 115 7.57 12.99 -7.44
C TRP A 115 7.62 13.58 -6.02
N ALA A 116 6.47 14.02 -5.50
CA ALA A 116 6.40 14.47 -4.12
C ALA A 116 6.86 13.37 -3.16
N ILE A 117 7.69 13.76 -2.20
CA ILE A 117 8.26 12.82 -1.24
C ILE A 117 7.23 12.54 -0.15
N ALA A 118 6.72 11.33 -0.12
CA ALA A 118 5.79 10.84 0.90
C ALA A 118 6.50 10.53 2.22
N VAL A 119 7.73 10.01 2.15
CA VAL A 119 8.53 9.69 3.34
C VAL A 119 10.03 9.79 3.06
N SER A 120 10.79 10.25 4.05
CA SER A 120 12.26 10.21 4.07
C SER A 120 12.70 9.35 5.25
N PHE A 121 13.39 8.25 4.98
CA PHE A 121 13.78 7.28 6.00
C PHE A 121 15.11 6.65 5.64
N ALA A 122 15.98 6.41 6.62
CA ALA A 122 17.25 5.73 6.41
C ALA A 122 18.13 6.33 5.29
N GLY A 123 18.06 7.65 5.06
CA GLY A 123 18.80 8.33 4.00
C GLY A 123 18.24 8.13 2.59
N PHE A 124 17.10 7.48 2.42
CA PHE A 124 16.35 7.40 1.18
C PHE A 124 15.12 8.29 1.19
N ARG A 125 14.59 8.56 -0.01
CA ARG A 125 13.35 9.29 -0.23
C ARG A 125 12.42 8.45 -1.09
N TRP A 126 11.19 8.24 -0.60
CA TRP A 126 10.14 7.54 -1.33
C TRP A 126 9.07 8.51 -1.79
N THR A 127 8.75 8.47 -3.07
CA THR A 127 7.51 9.02 -3.57
C THR A 127 6.35 8.14 -3.11
N ARG A 128 5.12 8.64 -3.24
CA ARG A 128 3.91 7.90 -2.87
C ARG A 128 3.84 6.52 -3.55
N ASP A 129 4.09 6.45 -4.85
CA ASP A 129 4.07 5.20 -5.63
C ASP A 129 5.13 4.19 -5.16
N LYS A 130 6.30 4.67 -4.73
CA LYS A 130 7.38 3.82 -4.25
C LYS A 130 7.16 3.37 -2.81
N ALA A 131 6.58 4.21 -1.97
CA ALA A 131 6.21 3.88 -0.60
C ALA A 131 5.09 2.84 -0.57
N ASN A 132 4.09 2.95 -1.46
CA ASN A 132 3.00 1.98 -1.59
C ASN A 132 3.44 0.58 -2.07
N ARG A 133 4.73 0.39 -2.40
CA ARG A 133 5.30 -0.95 -2.61
C ARG A 133 5.62 -1.67 -1.31
N HIS A 134 5.00 -1.24 -0.23
CA HIS A 134 5.01 -1.81 1.11
C HIS A 134 6.40 -1.89 1.73
N PHE A 135 6.44 -1.94 3.06
CA PHE A 135 7.67 -2.08 3.85
C PHE A 135 7.62 -3.37 4.66
N PHE A 136 8.70 -4.11 4.63
CA PHE A 136 8.89 -5.30 5.43
C PHE A 136 10.12 -5.17 6.32
N PHE A 137 9.92 -5.31 7.62
CA PHE A 137 10.95 -5.29 8.64
C PHE A 137 11.22 -6.72 9.10
N SER A 138 12.40 -7.25 8.83
CA SER A 138 12.81 -8.58 9.28
C SER A 138 13.96 -8.50 10.27
N GLY A 139 14.07 -9.49 11.15
CA GLY A 139 15.20 -9.64 12.08
C GLY A 139 14.78 -10.23 13.41
N ASP A 140 15.79 -10.64 14.18
CA ASP A 140 15.65 -11.28 15.48
C ASP A 140 14.93 -10.39 16.52
N THR A 141 14.44 -11.01 17.58
CA THR A 141 13.85 -10.31 18.73
C THR A 141 14.88 -9.39 19.37
N GLY A 142 14.46 -8.16 19.73
CA GLY A 142 15.36 -7.15 20.33
C GLY A 142 16.29 -6.45 19.31
N SER A 143 16.33 -6.83 18.04
CA SER A 143 17.20 -6.23 17.02
C SER A 143 16.86 -4.77 16.66
N GLY A 144 15.68 -4.25 17.05
CA GLY A 144 15.27 -2.87 16.85
C GLY A 144 14.18 -2.66 15.77
N LYS A 145 13.47 -3.73 15.34
CA LYS A 145 12.38 -3.65 14.33
C LYS A 145 11.33 -2.60 14.67
N THR A 146 10.75 -2.69 15.88
CA THR A 146 9.69 -1.78 16.35
C THR A 146 10.18 -0.31 16.36
N SER A 147 11.42 -0.06 16.80
CA SER A 147 12.03 1.29 16.74
C SER A 147 12.13 1.83 15.32
N GLY A 148 12.52 0.98 14.38
CA GLY A 148 12.56 1.35 12.95
C GLY A 148 11.19 1.62 12.35
N MET A 149 10.19 0.79 12.67
CA MET A 149 8.80 1.00 12.25
C MET A 149 8.24 2.32 12.81
N ASN A 150 8.47 2.59 14.08
CA ASN A 150 8.06 3.83 14.74
C ASN A 150 8.68 5.06 14.08
N ARG A 151 9.96 5.00 13.72
CA ARG A 151 10.65 6.07 12.99
C ARG A 151 10.06 6.33 11.61
N LEU A 152 9.71 5.27 10.88
CA LEU A 152 9.03 5.36 9.58
C LEU A 152 7.63 5.98 9.75
N LEU A 153 6.86 5.53 10.75
CA LEU A 153 5.54 6.03 11.06
C LEU A 153 5.57 7.52 11.44
N ALA A 154 6.54 7.93 12.26
CA ALA A 154 6.71 9.35 12.63
C ALA A 154 6.91 10.24 11.41
N GLU A 155 7.75 9.82 10.49
CA GLU A 155 8.01 10.59 9.27
C GLU A 155 6.78 10.62 8.33
N LEU A 156 6.00 9.54 8.27
CA LEU A 156 4.75 9.48 7.51
C LEU A 156 3.69 10.42 8.09
N VAL A 157 3.46 10.39 9.39
CA VAL A 157 2.51 11.29 10.07
C VAL A 157 2.92 12.75 9.89
N ARG A 158 4.21 13.05 10.02
CA ARG A 158 4.75 14.42 9.85
C ARG A 158 4.52 14.97 8.44
N ARG A 159 4.69 14.13 7.40
CA ARG A 159 4.63 14.57 6.00
C ARG A 159 3.25 14.50 5.37
N ASN A 160 2.37 13.69 5.91
CA ASN A 160 1.05 13.44 5.35
C ASN A 160 -0.05 13.80 6.36
N PRO A 161 -0.50 15.07 6.41
CA PRO A 161 -1.49 15.52 7.39
C PRO A 161 -2.82 14.76 7.35
N THR A 162 -3.17 14.24 6.18
CA THR A 162 -4.40 13.46 5.94
C THR A 162 -4.17 11.95 5.98
N LEU A 163 -3.01 11.48 6.47
CA LEU A 163 -2.70 10.07 6.61
C LEU A 163 -3.78 9.37 7.45
N GLY A 164 -4.43 8.37 6.88
CA GLY A 164 -5.39 7.53 7.58
C GLY A 164 -4.95 6.07 7.60
N GLY A 165 -5.62 5.25 8.40
CA GLY A 165 -5.34 3.81 8.38
C GLY A 165 -5.50 3.12 9.72
N VAL A 166 -4.76 2.03 9.88
CA VAL A 166 -4.83 1.14 11.04
C VAL A 166 -3.44 0.83 11.58
N VAL A 167 -3.29 0.89 12.89
CA VAL A 167 -2.10 0.46 13.65
C VAL A 167 -2.53 -0.63 14.62
N MET A 168 -1.92 -1.81 14.51
CA MET A 168 -2.16 -2.93 15.43
C MET A 168 -1.21 -2.83 16.61
N ALA A 169 -1.75 -2.65 17.82
CA ALA A 169 -0.99 -2.57 19.06
C ALA A 169 -0.75 -3.98 19.60
N ASN A 170 0.36 -4.61 19.20
CA ASN A 170 0.68 -5.97 19.60
C ASN A 170 1.22 -6.09 21.02
N LYS A 171 1.92 -5.07 21.50
CA LYS A 171 2.58 -5.05 22.82
C LYS A 171 1.87 -4.15 23.83
N GLY A 172 0.91 -3.32 23.33
CA GLY A 172 0.15 -2.37 24.16
C GLY A 172 0.85 -1.02 24.39
N ASP A 173 2.15 -0.92 24.11
CA ASP A 173 2.91 0.34 24.21
C ASP A 173 2.82 1.19 22.94
N GLU A 174 2.43 0.61 21.81
CA GLU A 174 2.24 1.30 20.53
C GLU A 174 1.21 2.44 20.63
N TRP A 175 0.19 2.25 21.47
CA TRP A 175 -0.79 3.30 21.73
C TRP A 175 -0.14 4.57 22.28
N PHE A 176 0.72 4.46 23.30
CA PHE A 176 1.35 5.61 23.92
C PHE A 176 2.27 6.34 22.94
N TYR A 177 2.98 5.59 22.11
CA TYR A 177 3.81 6.17 21.05
C TYR A 177 2.97 6.93 20.02
N LEU A 178 1.88 6.33 19.57
CA LEU A 178 0.99 6.93 18.57
C LEU A 178 0.29 8.18 19.12
N GLU A 179 -0.15 8.15 20.37
CA GLU A 179 -0.73 9.31 21.07
C GLU A 179 0.28 10.46 21.19
N TRP A 180 1.50 10.16 21.63
CA TRP A 180 2.59 11.13 21.70
C TRP A 180 2.88 11.76 20.33
N LEU A 181 2.99 10.92 19.30
CA LEU A 181 3.23 11.35 17.93
C LEU A 181 2.11 12.26 17.41
N ALA A 182 0.86 11.88 17.66
CA ALA A 182 -0.30 12.65 17.27
C ALA A 182 -0.36 14.02 17.96
N LYS A 183 -0.09 14.08 19.28
CA LYS A 183 0.01 15.34 20.03
C LYS A 183 1.08 16.26 19.44
N ARG A 184 2.24 15.72 19.10
CA ARG A 184 3.36 16.48 18.51
C ARG A 184 3.01 17.11 17.17
N HIS A 185 2.10 16.51 16.41
CA HIS A 185 1.71 16.96 15.07
C HIS A 185 0.30 17.56 15.00
N GLY A 186 -0.33 17.85 16.15
CA GLY A 186 -1.67 18.45 16.21
C GLY A 186 -2.79 17.54 15.72
N ARG A 187 -2.60 16.22 15.79
CA ARG A 187 -3.50 15.18 15.27
C ARG A 187 -4.14 14.32 16.34
N GLN A 188 -4.14 14.77 17.60
CA GLN A 188 -4.70 13.99 18.73
C GLN A 188 -6.17 13.59 18.52
N ASN A 189 -6.95 14.41 17.84
CA ASN A 189 -8.35 14.13 17.53
C ASN A 189 -8.53 13.14 16.34
N ASP A 190 -7.44 12.80 15.64
CA ASP A 190 -7.48 11.87 14.52
C ASP A 190 -7.20 10.43 14.95
N ILE A 191 -6.73 10.22 16.18
CA ILE A 191 -6.43 8.88 16.68
C ILE A 191 -7.65 8.30 17.39
N ILE A 192 -8.06 7.14 16.95
CA ILE A 192 -9.20 6.39 17.46
C ILE A 192 -8.66 5.12 18.12
N ARG A 193 -8.73 5.04 19.45
CA ARG A 193 -8.31 3.86 20.20
C ARG A 193 -9.48 2.90 20.36
N LEU A 194 -9.36 1.71 19.81
CA LEU A 194 -10.31 0.61 19.92
C LEU A 194 -9.76 -0.39 20.93
N ARG A 195 -10.21 -0.29 22.19
CA ARG A 195 -9.71 -1.12 23.30
C ARG A 195 -10.86 -1.70 24.12
N PRO A 196 -11.10 -3.02 24.06
CA PRO A 196 -11.95 -3.71 25.03
C PRO A 196 -11.46 -3.52 26.46
N ARG A 197 -12.38 -3.39 27.38
CA ARG A 197 -12.06 -3.32 28.81
C ARG A 197 -11.71 -4.69 29.35
N LEU A 198 -10.80 -4.74 30.29
CA LEU A 198 -10.59 -5.94 31.09
C LEU A 198 -11.71 -6.08 32.13
N VAL A 199 -11.95 -7.31 32.56
CA VAL A 199 -12.93 -7.61 33.60
C VAL A 199 -12.59 -6.82 34.87
N GLY A 200 -13.55 -6.04 35.36
CA GLY A 200 -13.38 -5.15 36.53
C GLY A 200 -12.91 -3.73 36.22
N GLU A 201 -12.49 -3.41 34.99
CA GLU A 201 -12.25 -2.03 34.59
C GLU A 201 -13.59 -1.26 34.50
N THR A 202 -13.62 -0.06 35.08
CA THR A 202 -14.79 0.83 35.05
C THR A 202 -14.59 1.98 34.08
N GLY A 203 -15.69 2.57 33.60
CA GLY A 203 -15.69 3.70 32.66
C GLY A 203 -16.30 3.34 31.32
N LYS A 204 -16.59 4.34 30.49
CA LYS A 204 -17.08 4.12 29.12
C LYS A 204 -15.91 3.95 28.15
N PRO A 205 -16.02 3.10 27.14
CA PRO A 205 -15.03 3.05 26.07
C PRO A 205 -14.97 4.41 25.37
N LEU A 206 -13.73 4.82 24.99
CA LEU A 206 -13.51 6.11 24.31
C LEU A 206 -14.07 6.09 22.89
N HIS A 207 -13.92 4.96 22.19
CA HIS A 207 -14.33 4.81 20.79
C HIS A 207 -14.90 3.40 20.54
N ARG A 208 -15.76 3.31 19.54
CA ARG A 208 -16.39 2.08 19.07
C ARG A 208 -16.32 1.99 17.56
N LEU A 209 -16.36 0.77 17.04
CA LEU A 209 -16.40 0.47 15.62
C LEU A 209 -17.42 -0.65 15.37
N ASN A 210 -18.32 -0.49 14.42
CA ASN A 210 -19.12 -1.60 13.93
C ASN A 210 -18.42 -2.28 12.74
N VAL A 211 -17.86 -3.47 12.96
CA VAL A 211 -17.14 -4.21 11.89
C VAL A 211 -18.06 -4.64 10.74
N THR A 212 -19.37 -4.71 10.98
CA THR A 212 -20.39 -5.05 9.97
C THR A 212 -21.18 -3.84 9.46
N GLY A 213 -20.91 -2.64 9.99
CA GLY A 213 -21.72 -1.44 9.77
C GLY A 213 -21.51 -0.72 8.44
N ASP A 214 -20.54 -1.10 7.61
CA ASP A 214 -20.29 -0.39 6.35
C ASP A 214 -21.43 -0.62 5.34
N ALA A 215 -22.39 0.33 5.30
CA ALA A 215 -23.56 0.26 4.43
C ALA A 215 -23.24 0.22 2.93
N ARG A 216 -22.01 0.58 2.53
CA ARG A 216 -21.56 0.55 1.13
C ARG A 216 -21.13 -0.85 0.67
N LEU A 217 -20.93 -1.80 1.61
CA LEU A 217 -20.63 -3.20 1.29
C LEU A 217 -21.93 -4.02 1.23
N PRO A 218 -22.12 -4.87 0.20
CA PRO A 218 -23.20 -5.85 0.19
C PRO A 218 -23.17 -6.73 1.45
N PHE A 219 -24.33 -7.13 1.94
CA PHE A 219 -24.46 -7.99 3.14
C PHE A 219 -23.65 -9.28 3.03
N THR A 220 -23.65 -9.91 1.84
CA THR A 220 -22.85 -11.10 1.55
C THR A 220 -21.34 -10.84 1.67
N THR A 221 -20.87 -9.65 1.28
CA THR A 221 -19.46 -9.27 1.43
C THR A 221 -19.08 -9.05 2.89
N ARG A 222 -19.96 -8.38 3.69
CA ARG A 222 -19.75 -8.19 5.12
C ARG A 222 -19.67 -9.54 5.85
N ALA A 223 -20.61 -10.45 5.56
CA ALA A 223 -20.62 -11.81 6.08
C ALA A 223 -19.37 -12.60 5.68
N ARG A 224 -18.94 -12.48 4.41
CA ARG A 224 -17.75 -13.18 3.92
C ARG A 224 -16.48 -12.75 4.64
N ILE A 225 -16.34 -11.47 4.99
CA ILE A 225 -15.18 -10.97 5.77
C ILE A 225 -15.11 -11.69 7.13
N LEU A 226 -16.23 -11.84 7.84
CA LEU A 226 -16.27 -12.53 9.13
C LEU A 226 -15.89 -14.01 8.98
N VAL A 227 -16.46 -14.68 7.99
CA VAL A 227 -16.18 -16.10 7.69
C VAL A 227 -14.72 -16.29 7.29
N ASP A 228 -14.17 -15.48 6.39
CA ASP A 228 -12.76 -15.57 5.99
C ASP A 228 -11.81 -15.29 7.18
N THR A 229 -12.23 -14.42 8.10
CA THR A 229 -11.48 -14.15 9.34
C THR A 229 -11.44 -15.36 10.25
N ALA A 230 -12.59 -15.95 10.55
CA ALA A 230 -12.67 -17.14 11.41
C ALA A 230 -11.91 -18.33 10.79
N ALA A 231 -12.05 -18.52 9.48
CA ALA A 231 -11.33 -19.53 8.73
C ALA A 231 -9.81 -19.38 8.78
N ALA A 232 -9.32 -18.14 8.84
CA ALA A 232 -7.88 -17.88 8.96
C ALA A 232 -7.31 -18.31 10.32
N LEU A 233 -8.16 -18.34 11.37
CA LEU A 233 -7.76 -18.82 12.70
C LEU A 233 -7.68 -20.34 12.78
N ASN A 234 -8.54 -21.04 12.01
CA ASN A 234 -8.64 -22.50 12.02
C ASN A 234 -8.48 -23.08 10.59
N PRO A 235 -7.31 -22.98 9.96
CA PRO A 235 -7.16 -23.36 8.54
C PRO A 235 -7.32 -24.86 8.26
N LYS A 236 -7.26 -25.73 9.28
CA LYS A 236 -7.34 -27.20 9.12
C LYS A 236 -8.75 -27.74 9.05
N ASP A 237 -9.74 -27.04 9.58
CA ASP A 237 -11.09 -27.59 9.82
C ASP A 237 -12.13 -27.19 8.76
N GLU A 238 -11.78 -26.39 7.73
CA GLU A 238 -12.80 -25.81 6.87
C GLU A 238 -12.81 -26.33 5.44
N LYS A 239 -13.82 -27.13 5.14
CA LYS A 239 -14.24 -27.40 3.76
C LYS A 239 -14.89 -26.15 3.18
N GLY A 240 -14.51 -25.73 1.97
CA GLY A 240 -15.03 -24.53 1.28
C GLY A 240 -16.55 -24.40 1.25
N PHE A 241 -17.26 -25.53 1.27
CA PHE A 241 -18.72 -25.60 1.34
C PHE A 241 -19.32 -24.90 2.58
N PHE A 242 -18.75 -25.13 3.78
CA PHE A 242 -19.26 -24.52 5.01
C PHE A 242 -19.04 -22.99 5.02
N LYS A 243 -17.93 -22.52 4.45
CA LYS A 243 -17.66 -21.07 4.30
C LYS A 243 -18.72 -20.38 3.44
N VAL A 244 -19.06 -20.97 2.30
CA VAL A 244 -20.06 -20.41 1.39
C VAL A 244 -21.43 -20.37 2.06
N LYS A 245 -21.83 -21.46 2.70
CA LYS A 245 -23.10 -21.53 3.44
C LYS A 245 -23.14 -20.56 4.62
N GLY A 246 -22.14 -20.56 5.49
CA GLY A 246 -22.06 -19.65 6.62
C GLY A 246 -22.14 -18.18 6.21
N ALA A 247 -21.41 -17.78 5.17
CA ALA A 247 -21.50 -16.44 4.63
C ALA A 247 -22.91 -16.10 4.09
N ALA A 248 -23.58 -17.06 3.44
CA ALA A 248 -24.95 -16.86 2.96
C ALA A 248 -25.95 -16.69 4.13
N HIS A 249 -25.83 -17.52 5.17
CA HIS A 249 -26.70 -17.45 6.36
C HIS A 249 -26.53 -16.11 7.10
N ILE A 250 -25.28 -15.74 7.40
CA ILE A 250 -24.97 -14.48 8.07
C ILE A 250 -25.41 -13.29 7.21
N GLY A 251 -25.19 -13.35 5.90
CA GLY A 251 -25.61 -12.31 4.96
C GLY A 251 -27.14 -12.09 4.95
N ARG A 252 -27.94 -13.17 5.00
CA ARG A 252 -29.40 -13.10 5.12
C ARG A 252 -29.86 -12.53 6.47
N ALA A 253 -29.15 -12.89 7.55
CA ALA A 253 -29.43 -12.30 8.86
C ALA A 253 -29.19 -10.77 8.85
N PHE A 254 -28.11 -10.32 8.24
CA PHE A 254 -27.85 -8.89 8.07
C PHE A 254 -28.91 -8.19 7.20
N GLU A 255 -29.38 -8.86 6.14
CA GLU A 255 -30.43 -8.34 5.27
C GLU A 255 -31.75 -8.19 6.04
N LEU A 256 -32.16 -9.22 6.80
CA LEU A 256 -33.35 -9.17 7.64
C LEU A 256 -33.28 -8.07 8.69
N LEU A 257 -32.15 -7.96 9.41
CA LEU A 257 -31.93 -6.89 10.39
C LEU A 257 -32.10 -5.50 9.77
N ALA A 258 -31.51 -5.28 8.60
CA ALA A 258 -31.63 -4.00 7.89
C ALA A 258 -33.05 -3.71 7.47
N ASP A 259 -33.81 -4.69 6.94
CA ASP A 259 -35.19 -4.50 6.49
C ASP A 259 -36.13 -4.17 7.65
N ILE A 260 -35.97 -4.78 8.81
CA ILE A 260 -36.80 -4.50 10.00
C ILE A 260 -36.28 -3.29 10.82
N GLY A 261 -35.31 -2.53 10.29
CA GLY A 261 -34.77 -1.32 10.94
C GLY A 261 -33.95 -1.59 12.20
N LYS A 262 -33.49 -2.84 12.41
CA LYS A 262 -32.55 -3.16 13.51
C LYS A 262 -31.10 -2.92 13.08
N PRO A 263 -30.21 -2.56 14.02
CA PRO A 263 -28.79 -2.42 13.74
C PRO A 263 -28.17 -3.69 13.16
N VAL A 264 -27.46 -3.54 12.05
CA VAL A 264 -26.70 -4.64 11.45
C VAL A 264 -25.37 -4.79 12.21
N THR A 265 -25.38 -5.65 13.23
CA THR A 265 -24.21 -5.97 14.05
C THR A 265 -23.98 -7.48 14.08
N ALA A 266 -22.75 -7.90 14.40
CA ALA A 266 -22.44 -9.32 14.54
C ALA A 266 -23.26 -9.96 15.69
N THR A 267 -23.41 -9.26 16.81
CA THR A 267 -24.20 -9.70 17.96
C THR A 267 -25.68 -9.89 17.62
N ASN A 268 -26.30 -8.91 16.96
CA ASN A 268 -27.70 -9.04 16.56
C ASN A 268 -27.91 -10.19 15.55
N ALA A 269 -26.96 -10.43 14.66
CA ALA A 269 -27.03 -11.58 13.74
C ALA A 269 -26.84 -12.91 14.46
N TYR A 270 -25.95 -12.95 15.45
CA TYR A 270 -25.78 -14.14 16.32
C TYR A 270 -27.08 -14.47 17.03
N ASP A 271 -27.69 -13.51 17.73
CA ASP A 271 -28.95 -13.69 18.46
C ASP A 271 -30.08 -14.14 17.51
N LEU A 272 -30.14 -13.56 16.31
CA LEU A 272 -31.16 -13.90 15.31
C LEU A 272 -31.01 -15.36 14.81
N LEU A 273 -29.79 -15.81 14.58
CA LEU A 273 -29.51 -17.14 14.02
C LEU A 273 -29.55 -18.25 15.09
N THR A 274 -29.39 -17.90 16.37
CA THR A 274 -29.34 -18.87 17.47
C THR A 274 -30.65 -19.01 18.23
N SER A 275 -31.50 -17.97 18.21
CA SER A 275 -32.79 -17.95 18.92
C SER A 275 -33.97 -18.08 17.96
N GLU A 276 -34.68 -19.20 18.04
CA GLU A 276 -35.89 -19.44 17.26
C GLU A 276 -36.98 -18.38 17.53
N THR A 277 -37.11 -17.94 18.77
CA THR A 277 -38.06 -16.88 19.16
C THR A 277 -37.69 -15.54 18.57
N ALA A 278 -36.39 -15.17 18.57
CA ALA A 278 -35.91 -13.93 17.97
C ALA A 278 -36.10 -13.94 16.45
N LEU A 279 -35.87 -15.07 15.79
CA LEU A 279 -36.07 -15.20 14.33
C LEU A 279 -37.54 -15.11 13.97
N LYS A 280 -38.46 -15.81 14.69
CA LYS A 280 -39.90 -15.70 14.46
C LYS A 280 -40.42 -14.27 14.60
N ALA A 281 -40.04 -13.59 15.67
CA ALA A 281 -40.44 -12.21 15.90
C ALA A 281 -39.87 -11.24 14.82
N ALA A 282 -38.69 -11.55 14.28
CA ALA A 282 -38.11 -10.75 13.19
C ALA A 282 -38.83 -11.01 11.84
N LEU A 283 -39.22 -12.24 11.57
CA LEU A 283 -40.00 -12.59 10.37
C LEU A 283 -41.42 -12.01 10.43
N GLU A 284 -42.08 -12.04 11.59
CA GLU A 284 -43.37 -11.37 11.79
C GLU A 284 -43.26 -9.88 11.44
N LYS A 285 -42.26 -9.17 11.95
CA LYS A 285 -42.03 -7.75 11.59
C LYS A 285 -41.75 -7.55 10.10
N LEU A 286 -41.06 -8.49 9.45
CA LEU A 286 -40.81 -8.40 8.01
C LEU A 286 -42.13 -8.50 7.20
N THR A 287 -43.08 -9.31 7.67
CA THR A 287 -44.41 -9.46 7.03
C THR A 287 -45.31 -8.24 7.19
N GLU A 288 -45.06 -7.38 8.20
CA GLU A 288 -45.76 -6.09 8.38
C GLU A 288 -45.31 -5.04 7.37
N LEU A 289 -44.17 -5.23 6.70
CA LEU A 289 -43.62 -4.31 5.69
C LEU A 289 -44.23 -4.60 4.30
N ASP A 290 -44.15 -3.62 3.41
CA ASP A 290 -44.58 -3.78 2.01
C ASP A 290 -43.95 -5.02 1.38
N PRO A 291 -44.78 -5.96 0.84
CA PRO A 291 -44.25 -7.21 0.29
C PRO A 291 -43.50 -6.95 -1.03
N THR A 292 -42.23 -7.15 -1.01
CA THR A 292 -41.40 -7.20 -2.23
C THR A 292 -40.98 -8.64 -2.49
N GLU A 293 -40.78 -9.00 -3.77
CA GLU A 293 -40.33 -10.35 -4.15
C GLU A 293 -39.05 -10.77 -3.39
N ARG A 294 -38.15 -9.82 -3.15
CA ARG A 294 -36.92 -10.04 -2.38
C ARG A 294 -37.23 -10.40 -0.92
N ARG A 295 -38.11 -9.66 -0.25
CA ARG A 295 -38.50 -9.90 1.16
C ARG A 295 -39.22 -11.22 1.32
N ILE A 296 -40.11 -11.54 0.39
CA ILE A 296 -40.82 -12.84 0.40
C ILE A 296 -39.81 -13.99 0.30
N ARG A 297 -38.90 -13.96 -0.68
CA ARG A 297 -37.84 -14.96 -0.83
C ARG A 297 -36.93 -15.05 0.39
N LEU A 298 -36.59 -13.92 1.00
CA LEU A 298 -35.78 -13.89 2.22
C LEU A 298 -36.49 -14.60 3.37
N ALA A 299 -37.78 -14.28 3.61
CA ALA A 299 -38.59 -14.89 4.65
C ALA A 299 -38.72 -16.39 4.43
N GLU A 300 -39.13 -16.83 3.24
CA GLU A 300 -39.26 -18.26 2.88
C GLU A 300 -37.96 -19.02 3.10
N THR A 301 -36.83 -18.46 2.67
CA THR A 301 -35.52 -19.11 2.82
C THR A 301 -35.14 -19.26 4.29
N LEU A 302 -35.29 -18.20 5.09
CA LEU A 302 -34.97 -18.26 6.52
C LEU A 302 -35.91 -19.18 7.27
N GLU A 303 -37.21 -19.16 6.97
CA GLU A 303 -38.22 -20.02 7.56
C GLU A 303 -37.93 -21.49 7.24
N GLN A 304 -37.67 -21.84 5.98
CA GLN A 304 -37.32 -23.20 5.57
C GLN A 304 -36.04 -23.68 6.20
N THR A 305 -34.99 -22.84 6.21
CA THR A 305 -33.68 -23.24 6.75
C THR A 305 -33.67 -23.39 8.26
N TYR A 306 -34.35 -22.51 9.00
CA TYR A 306 -34.20 -22.43 10.46
C TYR A 306 -35.44 -22.88 11.26
N LEU A 307 -36.64 -22.80 10.69
CA LEU A 307 -37.88 -23.11 11.40
C LEU A 307 -38.56 -24.38 10.93
N LYS A 308 -38.56 -24.69 9.63
CA LYS A 308 -39.28 -25.82 9.02
C LYS A 308 -38.41 -26.98 8.58
N HIS A 309 -37.12 -26.98 8.92
CA HIS A 309 -36.22 -28.03 8.47
C HIS A 309 -36.56 -29.38 9.16
N GLU A 310 -36.86 -30.40 8.35
CA GLU A 310 -37.26 -31.73 8.84
C GLU A 310 -36.10 -32.48 9.55
N ALA A 311 -34.86 -32.28 9.12
CA ALA A 311 -33.68 -32.91 9.67
C ALA A 311 -33.06 -32.06 10.80
N LYS A 312 -33.41 -32.32 12.05
CA LYS A 312 -32.94 -31.59 13.24
C LYS A 312 -31.41 -31.53 13.37
N GLU A 313 -30.71 -32.61 13.03
CA GLU A 313 -29.25 -32.69 13.10
C GLU A 313 -28.56 -31.76 12.05
N GLN A 314 -29.10 -31.72 10.84
CA GLN A 314 -28.56 -30.84 9.79
C GLN A 314 -28.80 -29.38 10.14
N ARG A 315 -29.97 -29.03 10.67
CA ARG A 315 -30.29 -27.70 11.20
C ARG A 315 -29.32 -27.29 12.31
N ALA A 316 -29.06 -28.16 13.26
CA ALA A 316 -28.12 -27.91 14.35
C ALA A 316 -26.69 -27.64 13.80
N GLY A 317 -26.26 -28.38 12.77
CA GLY A 317 -24.99 -28.19 12.12
C GLY A 317 -24.87 -26.84 11.38
N GLU A 318 -25.95 -26.39 10.72
CA GLU A 318 -25.97 -25.07 10.03
C GLU A 318 -25.97 -23.90 11.01
N ILE A 319 -26.74 -23.99 12.09
CA ILE A 319 -26.73 -23.02 13.19
C ILE A 319 -25.35 -22.97 13.83
N GLY A 320 -24.79 -24.14 14.21
CA GLY A 320 -23.47 -24.24 14.83
C GLY A 320 -22.36 -23.64 13.95
N THR A 321 -22.44 -23.86 12.65
CA THR A 321 -21.49 -23.26 11.71
C THR A 321 -21.57 -21.73 11.73
N SER A 322 -22.78 -21.15 11.70
CA SER A 322 -22.97 -19.70 11.75
C SER A 322 -22.54 -19.11 13.10
N GLN A 323 -22.79 -19.82 14.20
CA GLN A 323 -22.36 -19.45 15.55
C GLN A 323 -20.83 -19.35 15.62
N ASN A 324 -20.12 -20.38 15.18
CA ASN A 324 -18.66 -20.43 15.20
C ASN A 324 -18.00 -19.24 14.49
N TYR A 325 -18.64 -18.68 13.44
CA TYR A 325 -18.13 -17.51 12.74
C TYR A 325 -18.39 -16.18 13.44
N LEU A 326 -19.42 -16.10 14.29
CA LEU A 326 -19.84 -14.87 14.97
C LEU A 326 -19.41 -14.81 16.44
N GLU A 327 -19.13 -15.96 17.06
CA GLU A 327 -18.85 -16.11 18.49
C GLU A 327 -17.67 -15.26 18.98
N PHE A 328 -16.65 -15.09 18.16
CA PHE A 328 -15.47 -14.25 18.48
C PHE A 328 -15.80 -12.80 18.81
N LEU A 329 -16.92 -12.29 18.34
CA LEU A 329 -17.43 -10.95 18.64
C LEU A 329 -18.55 -10.97 19.69
N GLY A 330 -18.83 -12.13 20.28
CA GLY A 330 -19.89 -12.33 21.28
C GLY A 330 -19.46 -12.03 22.72
N THR A 331 -18.16 -12.03 23.02
CA THR A 331 -17.64 -11.61 24.34
C THR A 331 -18.10 -10.18 24.63
N PRO A 332 -18.78 -9.89 25.75
CA PRO A 332 -19.45 -8.60 25.99
C PRO A 332 -18.50 -7.39 25.84
N GLU A 333 -17.29 -7.47 26.36
CA GLU A 333 -16.30 -6.43 26.31
C GLU A 333 -15.80 -6.15 24.87
N VAL A 334 -15.71 -7.21 24.06
CA VAL A 334 -15.31 -7.14 22.65
C VAL A 334 -16.47 -6.62 21.81
N ALA A 335 -17.69 -7.11 22.08
CA ALA A 335 -18.93 -6.69 21.40
C ALA A 335 -19.21 -5.21 21.60
N GLU A 336 -18.99 -4.67 22.82
CA GLU A 336 -19.15 -3.26 23.13
C GLU A 336 -18.33 -2.35 22.21
N ILE A 337 -17.12 -2.80 21.79
CA ILE A 337 -16.22 -2.04 20.94
C ILE A 337 -16.46 -2.33 19.45
N PHE A 338 -16.58 -3.60 19.05
CA PHE A 338 -16.52 -4.01 17.65
C PHE A 338 -17.86 -4.39 17.03
N SER A 339 -18.93 -4.46 17.84
CA SER A 339 -20.30 -4.77 17.38
C SER A 339 -21.31 -3.68 17.82
N SER A 340 -20.83 -2.49 18.10
CA SER A 340 -21.64 -1.37 18.60
C SER A 340 -22.42 -0.69 17.48
N ASN A 341 -23.56 -0.09 17.83
CA ASN A 341 -24.34 0.81 16.96
C ASN A 341 -24.72 2.12 17.69
N GLU A 342 -23.97 2.50 18.70
CA GLU A 342 -24.14 3.80 19.37
C GLU A 342 -23.90 4.95 18.38
N PRO A 343 -24.50 6.14 18.62
CA PRO A 343 -24.41 7.26 17.68
C PRO A 343 -22.98 7.74 17.37
N ASP A 344 -22.05 7.52 18.29
CA ASP A 344 -20.63 7.88 18.19
C ASP A 344 -19.76 6.77 17.60
N THR A 345 -20.37 5.69 17.09
CA THR A 345 -19.65 4.56 16.50
C THR A 345 -18.95 4.96 15.21
N CYS A 346 -17.63 4.76 15.19
CA CYS A 346 -16.79 4.99 14.01
C CYS A 346 -17.06 3.97 12.91
N THR A 347 -16.67 4.30 11.69
CA THR A 347 -16.72 3.41 10.54
C THR A 347 -15.35 3.31 9.88
N MET A 348 -15.08 2.26 9.12
CA MET A 348 -13.83 2.15 8.36
C MET A 348 -13.65 3.29 7.35
N ALA A 349 -14.73 3.97 6.94
CA ALA A 349 -14.65 5.13 6.06
C ALA A 349 -13.95 6.36 6.69
N ASP A 350 -13.84 6.40 8.00
CA ASP A 350 -13.18 7.50 8.70
C ASP A 350 -11.68 7.61 8.38
N VAL A 351 -11.06 6.52 7.91
CA VAL A 351 -9.68 6.54 7.41
C VAL A 351 -9.51 7.49 6.21
N ASP A 352 -10.55 7.70 5.41
CA ASP A 352 -10.51 8.64 4.28
C ASP A 352 -10.45 10.09 4.75
N ARG A 353 -10.91 10.37 5.98
CA ARG A 353 -10.84 11.67 6.64
C ARG A 353 -9.56 11.85 7.46
N GLY A 354 -8.61 10.94 7.30
CA GLY A 354 -7.33 10.96 8.00
C GLY A 354 -7.37 10.37 9.41
N LYS A 355 -8.42 9.64 9.80
CA LYS A 355 -8.43 8.94 11.09
C LYS A 355 -7.51 7.74 11.07
N ILE A 356 -6.81 7.51 12.20
CA ILE A 356 -5.94 6.35 12.41
C ILE A 356 -6.51 5.54 13.56
N PHE A 357 -6.95 4.34 13.25
CA PHE A 357 -7.43 3.39 14.24
C PHE A 357 -6.26 2.68 14.90
N CYS A 358 -6.10 2.85 16.22
CA CYS A 358 -5.20 2.05 17.04
C CYS A 358 -6.01 0.90 17.64
N VAL A 359 -5.79 -0.31 17.14
CA VAL A 359 -6.46 -1.52 17.61
C VAL A 359 -5.64 -2.11 18.73
N ASP A 360 -6.10 -1.89 19.97
CA ASP A 360 -5.39 -2.20 21.22
C ASP A 360 -6.21 -3.20 22.03
N VAL A 361 -6.22 -4.46 21.58
CA VAL A 361 -6.91 -5.55 22.29
C VAL A 361 -5.96 -6.16 23.30
N PRO A 362 -6.32 -6.19 24.62
CA PRO A 362 -5.50 -6.81 25.65
C PRO A 362 -5.17 -8.27 25.37
N GLN A 363 -4.06 -8.75 25.92
CA GLN A 363 -3.58 -10.13 25.67
C GLN A 363 -4.46 -11.19 26.32
N ASP A 364 -5.25 -10.82 27.32
CA ASP A 364 -6.22 -11.68 27.98
C ASP A 364 -7.29 -12.22 27.02
N PHE A 365 -7.59 -11.47 25.97
CA PHE A 365 -8.52 -11.87 24.89
C PHE A 365 -7.74 -12.55 23.74
N THR A 366 -7.11 -13.68 24.00
CA THR A 366 -6.13 -14.28 23.06
C THR A 366 -6.73 -14.57 21.68
N THR A 367 -7.86 -15.25 21.61
CA THR A 367 -8.51 -15.68 20.36
C THR A 367 -9.24 -14.52 19.69
N GLU A 368 -10.00 -13.77 20.47
CA GLU A 368 -10.74 -12.58 20.02
C GLU A 368 -9.79 -11.52 19.47
N ARG A 369 -8.63 -11.36 20.09
CA ARG A 369 -7.58 -10.43 19.65
C ARG A 369 -7.08 -10.76 18.24
N GLN A 370 -6.75 -12.01 17.99
CA GLN A 370 -6.31 -12.46 16.68
C GLN A 370 -7.43 -12.29 15.63
N TYR A 371 -8.67 -12.61 16.02
CA TYR A 371 -9.85 -12.39 15.18
C TYR A 371 -10.03 -10.90 14.85
N VAL A 372 -10.03 -10.03 15.85
CA VAL A 372 -10.20 -8.57 15.68
C VAL A 372 -9.10 -7.99 14.80
N PHE A 373 -7.85 -8.36 15.01
CA PHE A 373 -6.73 -7.88 14.18
C PHE A 373 -6.91 -8.29 12.72
N THR A 374 -7.36 -9.51 12.49
CA THR A 374 -7.60 -10.02 11.14
C THR A 374 -8.80 -9.36 10.47
N VAL A 375 -9.96 -9.25 11.16
CA VAL A 375 -11.16 -8.65 10.58
C VAL A 375 -10.96 -7.16 10.26
N ILE A 376 -10.30 -6.41 11.13
CA ILE A 376 -10.01 -4.98 10.91
C ILE A 376 -9.07 -4.80 9.71
N LYS A 377 -8.05 -5.66 9.58
CA LYS A 377 -7.17 -5.67 8.40
C LYS A 377 -7.95 -5.92 7.12
N LEU A 378 -8.79 -6.95 7.08
CA LEU A 378 -9.59 -7.29 5.91
C LEU A 378 -10.62 -6.20 5.56
N LEU A 379 -11.20 -5.55 6.56
CA LEU A 379 -12.07 -4.39 6.36
C LEU A 379 -11.32 -3.22 5.71
N LEU A 380 -10.11 -2.91 6.20
CA LEU A 380 -9.26 -1.88 5.59
C LEU A 380 -8.90 -2.23 4.14
N TYR A 381 -8.56 -3.49 3.86
CA TYR A 381 -8.27 -3.95 2.50
C TYR A 381 -9.49 -3.77 1.58
N ARG A 382 -10.66 -4.21 2.00
CA ARG A 382 -11.90 -4.04 1.25
C ARG A 382 -12.26 -2.57 1.04
N HIS A 383 -12.05 -1.76 2.06
CA HIS A 383 -12.24 -0.31 1.95
C HIS A 383 -11.29 0.29 0.91
N ALA A 384 -10.00 -0.02 0.97
CA ALA A 384 -9.01 0.46 0.01
C ALA A 384 -9.29 -0.02 -1.42
N LEU A 385 -9.66 -1.29 -1.60
CA LEU A 385 -9.93 -1.88 -2.93
C LEU A 385 -11.05 -1.17 -3.71
N ARG A 386 -11.91 -0.38 -3.07
CA ARG A 386 -12.87 0.48 -3.78
C ARG A 386 -12.20 1.53 -4.66
N ARG A 387 -10.98 1.91 -4.30
CA ARG A 387 -10.19 2.87 -5.07
C ARG A 387 -9.56 2.24 -6.32
N TYR A 388 -9.60 0.92 -6.46
CA TYR A 388 -8.93 0.20 -7.57
C TYR A 388 -9.47 0.60 -8.94
N GLY A 389 -10.80 0.72 -9.09
CA GLY A 389 -11.46 1.10 -10.34
C GLY A 389 -11.51 2.61 -10.63
N LEU A 390 -11.00 3.46 -9.73
CA LEU A 390 -11.03 4.90 -9.91
C LEU A 390 -10.05 5.34 -11.01
N PRO A 391 -10.39 6.38 -11.80
CA PRO A 391 -9.45 6.99 -12.71
C PRO A 391 -8.25 7.58 -11.96
N PRO A 392 -7.07 7.72 -12.62
CA PRO A 392 -5.85 8.15 -11.94
C PRO A 392 -5.98 9.43 -11.12
N TRP A 393 -6.70 10.44 -11.61
CA TRP A 393 -6.86 11.71 -10.91
C TRP A 393 -7.68 11.58 -9.62
N GLU A 394 -8.75 10.81 -9.60
CA GLU A 394 -9.52 10.54 -8.38
C GLU A 394 -8.72 9.70 -7.40
N LYS A 395 -8.03 8.67 -7.89
CA LYS A 395 -7.18 7.80 -7.07
C LYS A 395 -6.09 8.59 -6.35
N TYR A 396 -5.40 9.49 -7.06
CA TYR A 396 -4.34 10.31 -6.47
C TYR A 396 -4.87 11.46 -5.59
N ALA A 397 -6.14 11.86 -5.75
CA ALA A 397 -6.82 12.78 -4.84
C ALA A 397 -7.13 12.13 -3.48
N CYS A 398 -7.30 10.80 -3.43
CA CYS A 398 -7.48 10.10 -2.17
C CYS A 398 -6.27 10.30 -1.24
N ASN A 399 -6.51 10.30 0.07
CA ASN A 399 -5.44 10.34 1.06
C ASN A 399 -4.59 9.06 1.05
N GLN A 400 -3.40 9.12 1.64
CA GLN A 400 -2.57 7.96 1.89
C GLN A 400 -3.16 7.13 3.02
N LEU A 401 -3.31 5.82 2.81
CA LEU A 401 -3.68 4.87 3.85
C LEU A 401 -2.47 4.04 4.28
N ILE A 402 -2.45 3.64 5.56
CA ILE A 402 -1.46 2.72 6.12
C ILE A 402 -2.12 1.57 6.87
N TYR A 403 -1.48 0.43 6.83
CA TYR A 403 -1.63 -0.66 7.77
C TYR A 403 -0.29 -0.90 8.45
N VAL A 404 -0.24 -0.82 9.78
CA VAL A 404 0.97 -1.06 10.56
C VAL A 404 0.73 -2.29 11.45
N GLY A 405 1.53 -3.33 11.25
CA GLY A 405 1.42 -4.58 12.00
C GLY A 405 2.79 -5.14 12.37
N ASP A 406 3.14 -5.09 13.66
CA ASP A 406 4.26 -5.86 14.20
C ASP A 406 3.84 -7.34 14.30
N GLU A 407 4.75 -8.28 14.17
CA GLU A 407 4.48 -9.73 14.16
C GLU A 407 3.34 -10.13 13.19
N PHE A 408 3.46 -9.66 11.95
CA PHE A 408 2.42 -9.79 10.92
C PHE A 408 1.97 -11.22 10.66
N GLN A 409 2.82 -12.22 10.93
CA GLN A 409 2.49 -13.65 10.83
C GLN A 409 1.24 -14.04 11.63
N ASN A 410 0.93 -13.30 12.70
CA ASN A 410 -0.23 -13.56 13.55
C ASN A 410 -1.57 -13.11 12.92
N ALA A 411 -1.51 -12.31 11.85
CA ALA A 411 -2.69 -11.78 11.18
C ALA A 411 -2.75 -12.14 9.68
N ILE A 412 -1.83 -12.99 9.18
CA ILE A 412 -1.82 -13.40 7.77
C ILE A 412 -3.06 -14.24 7.46
N THR A 413 -3.64 -13.97 6.29
CA THR A 413 -4.78 -14.70 5.74
C THR A 413 -4.41 -15.38 4.43
N ALA A 414 -4.88 -16.62 4.23
CA ALA A 414 -4.50 -17.48 3.11
C ALA A 414 -5.70 -18.02 2.31
N SER A 415 -6.87 -17.39 2.39
CA SER A 415 -8.06 -17.81 1.65
C SER A 415 -7.88 -17.67 0.15
N HIS A 416 -8.14 -18.73 -0.61
CA HIS A 416 -8.13 -18.70 -2.07
C HIS A 416 -9.36 -18.01 -2.66
N ASP A 417 -10.52 -18.18 -2.02
CA ASP A 417 -11.83 -17.74 -2.52
C ASP A 417 -12.25 -16.37 -1.98
N GLY A 418 -11.51 -15.83 -1.00
CA GLY A 418 -11.82 -14.59 -0.30
C GLY A 418 -10.74 -13.53 -0.44
N THR A 419 -10.82 -12.53 0.45
CA THR A 419 -9.77 -11.52 0.58
C THR A 419 -8.64 -12.09 1.45
N SER A 420 -7.46 -12.19 0.89
CA SER A 420 -6.26 -12.64 1.62
C SER A 420 -5.04 -11.82 1.22
N ASP A 421 -4.01 -11.86 2.06
CA ASP A 421 -2.83 -11.03 1.87
C ASP A 421 -2.16 -11.28 0.52
N PHE A 422 -1.95 -12.56 0.15
CA PHE A 422 -1.24 -12.90 -1.08
C PHE A 422 -2.03 -12.58 -2.36
N ASN A 423 -3.37 -12.55 -2.31
CA ASN A 423 -4.20 -12.34 -3.51
C ASN A 423 -4.63 -10.89 -3.74
N VAL A 424 -4.38 -9.97 -2.79
CA VAL A 424 -4.77 -8.55 -2.92
C VAL A 424 -3.61 -7.57 -2.80
N ILE A 425 -2.45 -7.98 -2.27
CA ILE A 425 -1.36 -7.07 -1.94
C ILE A 425 -0.85 -6.26 -3.13
N ASP A 426 -0.81 -6.83 -4.32
CA ASP A 426 -0.43 -6.17 -5.57
C ASP A 426 -1.39 -5.03 -5.93
N ARG A 427 -2.71 -5.23 -5.72
CA ARG A 427 -3.77 -4.24 -5.97
C ARG A 427 -3.82 -3.15 -4.91
N LEU A 428 -3.52 -3.48 -3.63
CA LEU A 428 -3.50 -2.51 -2.54
C LEU A 428 -2.52 -1.37 -2.79
N ARG A 429 -1.39 -1.64 -3.43
CA ARG A 429 -0.44 -0.62 -3.88
C ARG A 429 -1.12 0.46 -4.73
N ASP A 430 -1.94 0.05 -5.68
CA ASP A 430 -2.63 0.95 -6.60
C ASP A 430 -3.81 1.66 -5.95
N CYS A 431 -4.26 1.20 -4.79
CA CYS A 431 -5.33 1.78 -3.97
C CYS A 431 -4.84 2.78 -2.92
N MET A 432 -3.57 3.21 -2.99
CA MET A 432 -2.95 4.13 -2.02
C MET A 432 -2.91 3.56 -0.58
N LEU A 433 -2.89 2.24 -0.43
CA LEU A 433 -2.67 1.58 0.86
C LEU A 433 -1.24 1.03 0.95
N MET A 434 -0.51 1.49 1.95
CA MET A 434 0.85 1.05 2.26
C MET A 434 0.82 0.11 3.47
N LEU A 435 1.37 -1.08 3.32
CA LEU A 435 1.62 -1.99 4.43
C LEU A 435 3.01 -1.70 5.02
N ILE A 436 3.08 -1.60 6.35
CA ILE A 436 4.30 -1.50 7.15
C ILE A 436 4.24 -2.66 8.14
N VAL A 437 4.89 -3.74 7.79
CA VAL A 437 4.76 -4.99 8.53
C VAL A 437 6.11 -5.54 8.98
N SER A 438 6.12 -6.27 10.08
CA SER A 438 7.31 -6.93 10.57
C SER A 438 7.09 -8.43 10.82
N ALA A 439 8.18 -9.19 10.74
CA ALA A 439 8.27 -10.56 11.19
C ALA A 439 9.68 -10.86 11.70
N GLN A 440 9.86 -11.97 12.42
CA GLN A 440 11.19 -12.37 12.89
C GLN A 440 12.09 -12.81 11.74
N ALA A 441 11.51 -13.49 10.74
CA ALA A 441 12.17 -13.93 9.52
C ALA A 441 11.17 -14.02 8.37
N PHE A 442 11.64 -14.18 7.14
CA PHE A 442 10.75 -14.48 6.00
C PHE A 442 10.02 -15.80 6.17
N GLU A 443 10.67 -16.79 6.78
CA GLU A 443 10.10 -18.10 7.06
C GLU A 443 8.88 -18.01 8.00
N SER A 444 8.83 -17.01 8.86
CA SER A 444 7.68 -16.74 9.74
C SER A 444 6.40 -16.37 8.97
N LEU A 445 6.52 -15.96 7.70
CA LEU A 445 5.36 -15.67 6.84
C LEU A 445 4.74 -16.94 6.25
N ILE A 446 5.39 -18.10 6.32
CA ILE A 446 4.89 -19.34 5.70
C ILE A 446 3.65 -19.87 6.42
N PRO A 447 3.66 -20.10 7.74
CA PRO A 447 2.44 -20.39 8.46
C PRO A 447 1.56 -19.12 8.57
N PRO A 448 0.27 -19.17 8.35
CA PRO A 448 -0.64 -20.28 8.04
C PRO A 448 -0.86 -20.54 6.54
N GLN A 449 -0.02 -20.01 5.67
CA GLN A 449 -0.14 -20.11 4.22
C GLN A 449 0.86 -21.13 3.63
N THR A 450 0.72 -21.45 2.33
CA THR A 450 1.71 -22.27 1.64
C THR A 450 3.00 -21.48 1.36
N LYS A 451 4.09 -22.19 1.06
CA LYS A 451 5.36 -21.56 0.70
C LYS A 451 5.21 -20.66 -0.54
N GLU A 452 4.46 -21.10 -1.54
CA GLU A 452 4.20 -20.35 -2.77
C GLU A 452 3.43 -19.06 -2.49
N GLN A 453 2.43 -19.11 -1.62
CA GLN A 453 1.66 -17.92 -1.20
C GLN A 453 2.57 -16.93 -0.43
N ALA A 454 3.42 -17.45 0.46
CA ALA A 454 4.38 -16.63 1.19
C ALA A 454 5.40 -15.97 0.25
N GLU A 455 5.85 -16.66 -0.82
CA GLU A 455 6.73 -16.07 -1.83
C GLU A 455 6.03 -14.95 -2.61
N VAL A 456 4.74 -15.13 -3.00
CA VAL A 456 3.96 -14.07 -3.66
C VAL A 456 3.83 -12.85 -2.75
N LEU A 457 3.54 -13.05 -1.46
CA LEU A 457 3.49 -11.98 -0.46
C LEU A 457 4.84 -11.26 -0.36
N ALA A 458 5.93 -12.00 -0.17
CA ALA A 458 7.28 -11.46 -0.04
C ALA A 458 7.73 -10.69 -1.29
N LEU A 459 7.36 -11.17 -2.49
CA LEU A 459 7.65 -10.49 -3.76
C LEU A 459 6.98 -9.11 -3.88
N ASN A 460 5.90 -8.86 -3.16
CA ASN A 460 5.20 -7.58 -3.16
C ASN A 460 5.68 -6.62 -2.07
N LEU A 461 6.34 -7.11 -1.03
CA LEU A 461 6.99 -6.31 0.01
C LEU A 461 8.36 -5.82 -0.47
N LYS A 462 8.39 -4.74 -1.27
CA LYS A 462 9.57 -4.33 -2.05
C LYS A 462 10.59 -3.49 -1.27
N ASN A 463 10.16 -2.78 -0.23
CA ASN A 463 11.05 -1.98 0.61
C ASN A 463 11.42 -2.80 1.84
N LEU A 464 12.66 -3.27 1.91
CA LEU A 464 13.11 -4.18 2.95
C LEU A 464 13.96 -3.43 3.98
N VAL A 465 13.70 -3.69 5.25
CA VAL A 465 14.48 -3.21 6.40
C VAL A 465 14.94 -4.43 7.18
N MET A 466 16.16 -4.87 6.91
CA MET A 466 16.71 -6.13 7.38
C MET A 466 17.67 -5.88 8.55
N TYR A 467 17.28 -6.31 9.73
CA TYR A 467 18.08 -6.27 10.96
C TYR A 467 18.90 -7.55 11.10
N ARG A 468 19.45 -7.81 12.31
CA ARG A 468 20.15 -9.05 12.61
C ARG A 468 19.26 -10.25 12.30
N ALA A 469 19.74 -11.13 11.42
CA ALA A 469 19.00 -12.29 10.97
C ALA A 469 18.84 -13.33 12.09
N ALA A 470 17.63 -13.87 12.25
CA ALA A 470 17.31 -14.85 13.29
C ALA A 470 17.94 -16.23 13.01
N SER A 471 18.11 -16.60 11.74
CA SER A 471 18.66 -17.90 11.33
C SER A 471 19.66 -17.75 10.17
N GLU A 472 20.38 -18.84 9.86
CA GLU A 472 21.26 -18.88 8.70
C GLU A 472 20.48 -18.78 7.38
N LEU A 473 19.31 -19.42 7.31
CA LEU A 473 18.43 -19.38 6.16
C LEU A 473 17.92 -17.95 5.90
N ASP A 474 17.49 -17.26 6.96
CA ASP A 474 17.07 -15.84 6.88
C ASP A 474 18.23 -14.95 6.44
N ALA A 475 19.44 -15.17 6.98
CA ALA A 475 20.63 -14.43 6.57
C ALA A 475 20.97 -14.62 5.09
N LEU A 476 20.86 -15.84 4.59
CA LEU A 476 21.06 -16.15 3.17
C LEU A 476 19.98 -15.47 2.31
N ARG A 477 18.75 -15.46 2.77
CA ARG A 477 17.63 -14.80 2.09
C ARG A 477 17.83 -13.29 2.02
N CYS A 478 18.26 -12.66 3.11
CA CYS A 478 18.62 -11.24 3.16
C CYS A 478 19.75 -10.91 2.17
N ALA A 479 20.79 -11.73 2.13
CA ALA A 479 21.90 -11.57 1.19
C ALA A 479 21.46 -11.71 -0.27
N ASN A 480 20.63 -12.71 -0.59
CA ASN A 480 20.04 -12.91 -1.91
C ASN A 480 19.15 -11.73 -2.33
N ALA A 481 18.40 -11.12 -1.41
CA ALA A 481 17.56 -9.97 -1.69
C ALA A 481 18.36 -8.74 -2.15
N LEU A 482 19.62 -8.61 -1.76
CA LEU A 482 20.54 -7.56 -2.24
C LEU A 482 21.25 -7.93 -3.53
N GLY A 483 21.33 -9.23 -3.83
CA GLY A 483 22.01 -9.77 -5.00
C GLY A 483 23.52 -9.87 -4.82
N LYS A 484 24.18 -10.22 -5.91
CA LYS A 484 25.63 -10.44 -6.00
C LYS A 484 26.28 -9.42 -6.92
N HIS A 485 27.59 -9.36 -6.91
CA HIS A 485 28.41 -8.56 -7.81
C HIS A 485 29.70 -9.28 -8.13
N TRP A 486 30.30 -8.93 -9.25
CA TRP A 486 31.58 -9.47 -9.66
C TRP A 486 32.71 -8.75 -8.94
N VAL A 487 33.61 -9.55 -8.33
CA VAL A 487 34.82 -9.08 -7.66
C VAL A 487 36.02 -9.75 -8.33
N GLU A 488 37.04 -8.97 -8.59
CA GLU A 488 38.31 -9.50 -9.08
C GLU A 488 39.17 -9.86 -7.87
N ARG A 489 39.48 -11.16 -7.73
CA ARG A 489 40.40 -11.68 -6.70
C ARG A 489 41.75 -11.93 -7.30
N ALA A 490 42.80 -11.37 -6.70
CA ALA A 490 44.17 -11.67 -6.99
C ALA A 490 44.68 -12.73 -6.01
N THR A 491 45.09 -13.85 -6.52
CA THR A 491 45.82 -14.88 -5.73
C THR A 491 47.31 -14.72 -6.03
N ARG A 492 48.09 -14.54 -4.97
CA ARG A 492 49.54 -14.47 -5.04
C ARG A 492 50.14 -15.84 -4.69
N THR A 493 50.77 -16.45 -5.65
CA THR A 493 51.56 -17.68 -5.43
C THR A 493 53.05 -17.32 -5.41
N VAL A 494 53.73 -17.61 -4.30
CA VAL A 494 55.17 -17.34 -4.12
C VAL A 494 55.92 -18.64 -4.32
N HIS A 495 56.77 -18.67 -5.33
CA HIS A 495 57.78 -19.71 -5.54
C HIS A 495 59.15 -19.18 -5.12
N GLN A 496 60.12 -20.06 -4.95
CA GLN A 496 61.49 -19.68 -4.49
C GLN A 496 62.14 -18.61 -5.38
N ASP A 497 61.87 -18.65 -6.68
CA ASP A 497 62.51 -17.76 -7.66
C ASP A 497 61.58 -16.71 -8.31
N HIS A 498 60.24 -16.80 -8.11
CA HIS A 498 59.29 -15.85 -8.71
C HIS A 498 57.94 -15.78 -7.99
N THR A 499 57.27 -14.66 -8.14
CA THR A 499 55.92 -14.45 -7.64
C THR A 499 54.97 -14.41 -8.82
N ALA A 500 53.97 -15.30 -8.85
CA ALA A 500 52.90 -15.29 -9.83
C ALA A 500 51.62 -14.66 -9.23
N HIS A 501 50.94 -13.79 -10.02
CA HIS A 501 49.64 -13.24 -9.68
C HIS A 501 48.61 -13.82 -10.62
N THR A 502 47.60 -14.50 -10.07
CA THR A 502 46.47 -15.00 -10.82
C THR A 502 45.25 -14.15 -10.48
N TYR A 503 44.59 -13.59 -11.49
CA TYR A 503 43.35 -12.80 -11.34
C TYR A 503 42.18 -13.66 -11.76
N GLN A 504 41.19 -13.79 -10.85
CA GLN A 504 39.96 -14.51 -11.10
C GLN A 504 38.78 -13.64 -10.79
N ARG A 505 37.82 -13.58 -11.70
CA ARG A 505 36.50 -12.94 -11.41
C ARG A 505 35.62 -13.94 -10.70
N VAL A 506 35.16 -13.56 -9.50
CA VAL A 506 34.28 -14.38 -8.66
C VAL A 506 33.03 -13.58 -8.36
N GLU A 507 31.85 -14.24 -8.40
CA GLU A 507 30.59 -13.64 -8.02
C GLU A 507 30.39 -13.72 -6.50
N GLU A 508 30.33 -12.58 -5.82
CA GLU A 508 30.15 -12.49 -4.37
C GLU A 508 28.89 -11.75 -3.99
N PHE A 509 28.32 -12.12 -2.83
CA PHE A 509 27.21 -11.34 -2.24
C PHE A 509 27.65 -9.90 -1.96
N ARG A 510 26.75 -8.94 -2.19
CA ARG A 510 26.97 -7.51 -1.86
C ARG A 510 27.13 -7.28 -0.36
N ILE A 511 26.41 -8.05 0.46
CA ILE A 511 26.60 -8.23 1.90
C ILE A 511 26.50 -9.73 2.14
N LYS A 512 27.49 -10.31 2.82
CA LYS A 512 27.57 -11.77 3.02
C LYS A 512 26.57 -12.21 4.11
N PRO A 513 26.05 -13.46 4.05
CA PRO A 513 25.09 -13.96 5.05
C PRO A 513 25.55 -13.80 6.50
N HIS A 514 26.82 -14.11 6.81
CA HIS A 514 27.36 -13.96 8.16
C HIS A 514 27.37 -12.51 8.67
N GLU A 515 27.44 -11.52 7.79
CA GLU A 515 27.36 -10.11 8.18
C GLU A 515 25.94 -9.75 8.68
N PHE A 516 24.89 -10.34 8.10
CA PHE A 516 23.52 -10.18 8.60
C PHE A 516 23.34 -10.84 9.98
N ARG A 517 24.01 -11.97 10.25
CA ARG A 517 23.99 -12.63 11.57
C ARG A 517 24.67 -11.79 12.66
N ASN A 518 25.61 -10.96 12.29
CA ASN A 518 26.44 -10.16 13.19
C ASN A 518 26.09 -8.67 13.18
N LEU A 519 24.91 -8.27 12.68
CA LEU A 519 24.48 -6.87 12.75
C LEU A 519 24.25 -6.46 14.21
N PRO A 520 24.80 -5.32 14.64
CA PRO A 520 24.52 -4.76 15.96
C PRO A 520 23.04 -4.40 16.12
N ASP A 521 22.57 -4.35 17.35
CA ASP A 521 21.22 -3.88 17.67
C ASP A 521 20.96 -2.49 17.06
N HIS A 522 19.74 -2.26 16.63
CA HIS A 522 19.29 -1.06 15.92
C HIS A 522 20.02 -0.77 14.59
N THR A 523 20.88 -1.66 14.12
CA THR A 523 21.52 -1.52 12.81
C THR A 523 20.76 -2.36 11.78
N ALA A 524 20.36 -1.73 10.69
CA ALA A 524 19.65 -2.39 9.61
C ALA A 524 20.28 -2.13 8.25
N VAL A 525 20.10 -3.07 7.33
CA VAL A 525 20.31 -2.87 5.91
C VAL A 525 18.97 -2.54 5.28
N VAL A 526 18.82 -1.30 4.81
CA VAL A 526 17.59 -0.82 4.18
C VAL A 526 17.74 -0.88 2.68
N ARG A 527 16.88 -1.66 2.02
CA ARG A 527 16.78 -1.76 0.56
C ARG A 527 15.58 -0.95 0.08
N HIS A 528 15.86 0.05 -0.74
CA HIS A 528 14.84 0.80 -1.47
C HIS A 528 14.40 0.02 -2.72
N CYS A 529 13.13 0.03 -3.05
CA CYS A 529 12.59 -0.75 -4.19
C CYS A 529 13.22 -0.43 -5.56
N THR A 530 13.91 0.69 -5.72
CA THR A 530 14.57 1.12 -6.97
C THR A 530 15.96 1.72 -6.80
N ASN A 531 16.34 2.21 -5.60
CA ASN A 531 17.53 3.06 -5.42
C ASN A 531 18.68 2.35 -4.66
N GLY A 532 18.72 1.02 -4.69
CA GLY A 532 19.76 0.25 -4.03
C GLY A 532 19.52 0.05 -2.54
N PHE A 533 20.59 -0.08 -1.77
CA PHE A 533 20.51 -0.32 -0.32
C PHE A 533 21.55 0.49 0.46
N ARG A 534 21.31 0.64 1.77
CA ARG A 534 22.23 1.28 2.73
C ARG A 534 22.21 0.53 4.05
N LYS A 535 23.37 0.45 4.71
CA LYS A 535 23.49 0.03 6.11
C LYS A 535 23.41 1.27 7.00
N VAL A 536 22.46 1.28 7.93
CA VAL A 536 22.14 2.45 8.76
C VAL A 536 21.87 2.05 10.20
N ASN A 537 22.10 2.96 11.13
CA ASN A 537 21.70 2.81 12.52
C ASN A 537 20.36 3.52 12.75
N LEU A 538 19.37 2.79 13.27
CA LEU A 538 17.98 3.24 13.47
C LEU A 538 17.62 3.22 14.97
N ARG A 539 18.52 3.69 15.84
CA ARG A 539 18.24 3.83 17.28
C ARG A 539 16.99 4.68 17.52
N PRO A 540 16.26 4.44 18.62
CA PRO A 540 15.19 5.32 19.05
C PRO A 540 15.72 6.77 19.13
N SER A 541 14.92 7.71 18.63
CA SER A 541 15.24 9.17 18.67
C SER A 541 14.67 9.77 19.93
#